data_715d6ff5d9678ae43322224e888b96c9
#
_entry.id   715d6ff5d9678ae43322224e888b96c9
#
_cell.length_a   1.000
_cell.length_b   1.000
_cell.length_c   1.000
_cell.angle_alpha   90.00
_cell.angle_beta   90.00
_cell.angle_gamma   90.00
#
_symmetry.space_group_name_H-M   'P 1'
#
loop_
_entity.id
_entity.type
_entity.pdbx_description
1 polymer ?
#
loop_
_entity_poly.entity_id
_entity_poly.type
_entity_poly.pdbx_seq_one_letter_code
_entity_poly.pdbx_strand_id
1 'polypeptide(L)'
;MSKSRIIRDVCSLLEGQLAIMQAAATEARHNATGEETRSEGKYDTRAIEASYLAGAQSAQAENIAAAIGILKVFEPLPCQEEEPVRSGTLVEAEHEGTIIFYLLAPDGGGSTVEHEGFDCTVLTPESSLYQSLLGAHLGDLLEDSSLLILGVS
;
A
#
# COMPACT_ATOMS: atom_id res chain seq x y z
N MET A 1 0.54 -3.41 20.10
CA MET A 1 -0.10 -3.28 18.77
C MET A 1 0.09 -4.57 17.98
N SER A 2 -0.96 -5.09 17.34
CA SER A 2 -0.89 -6.41 16.65
C SER A 2 -0.58 -6.25 15.17
N LYS A 3 0.60 -6.67 14.74
CA LYS A 3 1.02 -6.67 13.32
C LYS A 3 0.05 -7.44 12.41
N SER A 4 -0.43 -8.58 12.87
CA SER A 4 -1.40 -9.39 12.11
C SER A 4 -2.73 -8.68 11.90
N ARG A 5 -3.14 -7.84 12.84
CA ARG A 5 -4.36 -7.04 12.70
C ARG A 5 -4.14 -5.91 11.70
N ILE A 6 -3.01 -5.21 11.78
CA ILE A 6 -2.63 -4.18 10.81
C ILE A 6 -2.62 -4.75 9.39
N ILE A 7 -1.99 -5.91 9.18
CA ILE A 7 -1.97 -6.58 7.87
C ILE A 7 -3.38 -6.91 7.38
N ARG A 8 -4.24 -7.40 8.26
CA ARG A 8 -5.65 -7.69 7.91
C ARG A 8 -6.40 -6.43 7.50
N ASP A 9 -6.22 -5.33 8.22
CA ASP A 9 -6.87 -4.05 7.94
C ASP A 9 -6.36 -3.48 6.60
N VAL A 10 -5.06 -3.60 6.31
CA VAL A 10 -4.48 -3.25 5.01
C VAL A 10 -5.04 -4.13 3.89
N CYS A 11 -5.16 -5.43 4.09
CA CYS A 11 -5.78 -6.31 3.09
C CYS A 11 -7.24 -5.90 2.81
N SER A 12 -8.01 -5.57 3.85
CA SER A 12 -9.38 -5.09 3.70
C SER A 12 -9.46 -3.78 2.94
N LEU A 13 -8.54 -2.85 3.20
CA LEU A 13 -8.42 -1.60 2.46
C LEU A 13 -8.14 -1.85 0.97
N LEU A 14 -7.18 -2.71 0.66
CA LEU A 14 -6.81 -3.06 -0.71
C LEU A 14 -7.93 -3.82 -1.44
N GLU A 15 -8.62 -4.72 -0.75
CA GLU A 15 -9.81 -5.42 -1.30
C GLU A 15 -10.92 -4.45 -1.65
N GLY A 16 -11.16 -3.42 -0.83
CA GLY A 16 -12.10 -2.34 -1.11
C GLY A 16 -11.70 -1.52 -2.34
N GLN A 17 -10.44 -1.16 -2.47
CA GLN A 17 -9.90 -0.46 -3.64
C GLN A 17 -10.05 -1.30 -4.91
N LEU A 18 -9.72 -2.58 -4.84
CA LEU A 18 -9.85 -3.52 -5.95
C LEU A 18 -11.32 -3.63 -6.42
N ALA A 19 -12.26 -3.73 -5.50
CA ALA A 19 -13.69 -3.80 -5.81
C ALA A 19 -14.18 -2.53 -6.52
N ILE A 20 -13.75 -1.35 -6.09
CA ILE A 20 -14.07 -0.07 -6.72
C ILE A 20 -13.51 -0.01 -8.14
N MET A 21 -12.26 -0.43 -8.34
CA MET A 21 -11.62 -0.43 -9.65
C MET A 21 -12.29 -1.43 -10.62
N GLN A 22 -12.66 -2.60 -10.15
CA GLN A 22 -13.37 -3.61 -10.95
C GLN A 22 -14.76 -3.13 -11.35
N ALA A 23 -15.49 -2.47 -10.44
CA ALA A 23 -16.78 -1.87 -10.74
C ALA A 23 -16.66 -0.76 -11.78
N ALA A 24 -15.68 0.13 -11.64
CA ALA A 24 -15.40 1.20 -12.60
C ALA A 24 -15.01 0.64 -13.97
N ALA A 25 -14.20 -0.40 -14.04
CA ALA A 25 -13.81 -1.06 -15.29
C ALA A 25 -15.00 -1.74 -15.98
N THR A 26 -15.89 -2.36 -15.21
CA THR A 26 -17.13 -2.97 -15.75
C THR A 26 -18.07 -1.90 -16.30
N GLU A 27 -18.24 -0.79 -15.60
CA GLU A 27 -19.05 0.33 -16.06
C GLU A 27 -18.48 0.97 -17.32
N ALA A 28 -17.17 1.20 -17.37
CA ALA A 28 -16.48 1.73 -18.55
C ALA A 28 -16.63 0.81 -19.78
N ARG A 29 -16.56 -0.51 -19.60
CA ARG A 29 -16.80 -1.49 -20.67
C ARG A 29 -18.25 -1.46 -21.15
N HIS A 30 -19.21 -1.34 -20.23
CA HIS A 30 -20.62 -1.25 -20.56
C HIS A 30 -20.93 0.01 -21.36
N ASN A 31 -20.35 1.14 -20.99
CA ASN A 31 -20.48 2.41 -21.72
C ASN A 31 -19.77 2.36 -23.07
N ALA A 32 -18.63 1.69 -23.20
CA ALA A 32 -17.89 1.54 -24.45
C ALA A 32 -18.57 0.59 -25.46
N THR A 33 -19.42 -0.33 -25.01
CA THR A 33 -20.18 -1.26 -25.87
C THR A 33 -21.60 -0.78 -26.16
N GLY A 34 -22.01 0.38 -25.64
CA GLY A 34 -23.32 1.00 -25.93
C GLY A 34 -23.42 1.49 -27.36
N GLU A 35 -24.67 1.49 -27.94
CA GLU A 35 -24.92 1.88 -29.31
C GLU A 35 -24.48 3.32 -29.67
N GLU A 36 -24.41 4.22 -28.71
CA GLU A 36 -23.95 5.60 -28.85
C GLU A 36 -22.46 5.72 -29.19
N THR A 37 -21.65 4.75 -28.85
CA THR A 37 -20.22 4.73 -29.17
C THR A 37 -19.89 4.08 -30.52
N ARG A 38 -20.85 3.40 -31.17
CA ARG A 38 -20.67 2.77 -32.47
C ARG A 38 -20.86 3.72 -33.65
N SER A 39 -21.43 4.90 -33.43
CA SER A 39 -21.88 5.78 -34.52
C SER A 39 -20.80 6.66 -35.15
N GLU A 40 -19.63 6.76 -34.57
CA GLU A 40 -18.59 7.68 -35.04
C GLU A 40 -17.28 6.97 -35.39
N GLY A 41 -17.35 6.12 -36.38
CA GLY A 41 -16.28 5.76 -37.29
C GLY A 41 -14.87 5.49 -36.78
N LYS A 42 -14.08 4.98 -37.68
CA LYS A 42 -12.71 4.44 -37.59
C LYS A 42 -11.61 5.32 -36.94
N TYR A 43 -11.94 6.51 -36.45
CA TYR A 43 -10.97 7.50 -35.95
C TYR A 43 -11.33 8.12 -34.60
N ASP A 44 -12.09 7.40 -33.76
CA ASP A 44 -12.45 7.93 -32.44
C ASP A 44 -11.27 7.79 -31.48
N THR A 45 -10.55 8.90 -31.28
CA THR A 45 -9.49 9.02 -30.28
C THR A 45 -9.97 8.72 -28.84
N ARG A 46 -11.27 8.91 -28.56
CA ARG A 46 -11.87 8.57 -27.26
C ARG A 46 -11.87 7.07 -27.00
N ALA A 47 -12.11 6.24 -28.04
CA ALA A 47 -12.04 4.78 -27.87
C ALA A 47 -10.61 4.30 -27.61
N ILE A 48 -9.60 4.94 -28.21
CA ILE A 48 -8.18 4.65 -27.97
C ILE A 48 -7.77 5.10 -26.58
N GLU A 49 -8.14 6.30 -26.15
CA GLU A 49 -7.87 6.80 -24.79
C GLU A 49 -8.56 5.95 -23.74
N ALA A 50 -9.82 5.55 -23.93
CA ALA A 50 -10.53 4.65 -23.04
C ALA A 50 -9.85 3.26 -22.96
N SER A 51 -9.29 2.77 -24.06
CA SER A 51 -8.52 1.53 -24.14
C SER A 51 -7.21 1.62 -23.35
N TYR A 52 -6.50 2.74 -23.43
CA TYR A 52 -5.28 2.98 -22.64
C TYR A 52 -5.58 3.08 -21.13
N LEU A 53 -6.62 3.80 -20.75
CA LEU A 53 -7.07 3.91 -19.34
C LEU A 53 -7.52 2.55 -18.80
N ALA A 54 -8.27 1.77 -19.56
CA ALA A 54 -8.68 0.42 -19.18
C ALA A 54 -7.46 -0.52 -18.99
N GLY A 55 -6.44 -0.41 -19.84
CA GLY A 55 -5.19 -1.15 -19.73
C GLY A 55 -4.40 -0.78 -18.48
N ALA A 56 -4.25 0.52 -18.19
CA ALA A 56 -3.57 1.03 -17.00
C ALA A 56 -4.32 0.65 -15.72
N GLN A 57 -5.64 0.75 -15.68
CA GLN A 57 -6.48 0.33 -14.56
C GLN A 57 -6.41 -1.18 -14.34
N SER A 58 -6.36 -1.96 -15.41
CA SER A 58 -6.20 -3.43 -15.33
C SER A 58 -4.86 -3.81 -14.71
N ALA A 59 -3.76 -3.17 -15.12
CA ALA A 59 -2.43 -3.39 -14.55
C ALA A 59 -2.39 -3.01 -13.06
N GLN A 60 -3.00 -1.90 -12.70
CA GLN A 60 -3.09 -1.46 -11.30
C GLN A 60 -3.93 -2.44 -10.46
N ALA A 61 -5.05 -2.93 -10.99
CA ALA A 61 -5.88 -3.93 -10.32
C ALA A 61 -5.10 -5.24 -10.11
N GLU A 62 -4.32 -5.69 -11.08
CA GLU A 62 -3.45 -6.86 -10.95
C GLU A 62 -2.40 -6.68 -9.86
N ASN A 63 -1.79 -5.50 -9.78
CA ASN A 63 -0.82 -5.16 -8.73
C ASN A 63 -1.46 -5.19 -7.33
N ILE A 64 -2.65 -4.64 -7.17
CA ILE A 64 -3.39 -4.67 -5.90
C ILE A 64 -3.76 -6.11 -5.52
N ALA A 65 -4.25 -6.90 -6.47
CA ALA A 65 -4.57 -8.31 -6.23
C ALA A 65 -3.33 -9.13 -5.82
N ALA A 66 -2.18 -8.88 -6.45
CA ALA A 66 -0.91 -9.51 -6.09
C ALA A 66 -0.47 -9.10 -4.68
N ALA A 67 -0.56 -7.82 -4.33
CA ALA A 67 -0.25 -7.32 -2.98
C ALA A 67 -1.10 -8.00 -1.91
N ILE A 68 -2.41 -8.13 -2.14
CA ILE A 68 -3.33 -8.83 -1.24
C ILE A 68 -2.87 -10.29 -1.04
N GLY A 69 -2.54 -10.98 -2.13
CA GLY A 69 -2.06 -12.37 -2.08
C GLY A 69 -0.78 -12.53 -1.26
N ILE A 70 0.18 -11.62 -1.43
CA ILE A 70 1.44 -11.60 -0.68
C ILE A 70 1.19 -11.31 0.80
N LEU A 71 0.39 -10.30 1.12
CA LEU A 71 0.11 -9.91 2.49
C LEU A 71 -0.68 -10.98 3.27
N LYS A 72 -1.58 -11.72 2.61
CA LYS A 72 -2.36 -12.79 3.25
C LYS A 72 -1.51 -13.96 3.74
N VAL A 73 -0.37 -14.20 3.12
CA VAL A 73 0.57 -15.27 3.51
C VAL A 73 1.77 -14.73 4.29
N PHE A 74 1.88 -13.42 4.44
CA PHE A 74 2.96 -12.79 5.16
C PHE A 74 2.75 -12.91 6.67
N GLU A 75 3.67 -13.60 7.32
CA GLU A 75 3.71 -13.75 8.78
C GLU A 75 4.91 -12.97 9.32
N PRO A 76 4.71 -11.76 9.86
CA PRO A 76 5.81 -10.99 10.42
C PRO A 76 6.31 -11.67 11.71
N LEU A 77 7.60 -11.98 11.72
CA LEU A 77 8.23 -12.57 12.90
C LEU A 77 8.22 -11.59 14.07
N PRO A 78 8.12 -12.10 15.31
CA PRO A 78 8.34 -11.27 16.49
C PRO A 78 9.72 -10.61 16.42
N CYS A 79 9.78 -9.35 16.83
CA CYS A 79 11.01 -8.58 16.96
C CYS A 79 11.10 -8.06 18.39
N GLN A 80 12.28 -8.15 19.00
CA GLN A 80 12.53 -7.59 20.32
C GLN A 80 13.02 -6.16 20.18
N GLU A 81 12.83 -5.35 21.22
CA GLU A 81 13.19 -3.92 21.19
C GLU A 81 14.67 -3.67 20.91
N GLU A 82 15.53 -4.61 21.31
CA GLU A 82 16.98 -4.52 21.11
C GLU A 82 17.44 -4.99 19.73
N GLU A 83 16.55 -5.64 18.96
CA GLU A 83 16.88 -6.12 17.63
C GLU A 83 16.83 -4.98 16.60
N PRO A 84 17.69 -5.04 15.58
CA PRO A 84 17.63 -4.06 14.50
C PRO A 84 16.36 -4.21 13.67
N VAL A 85 15.88 -3.10 13.15
CA VAL A 85 14.73 -3.06 12.23
C VAL A 85 15.00 -3.92 11.00
N ARG A 86 14.05 -4.77 10.67
CA ARG A 86 14.09 -5.70 9.52
C ARG A 86 12.71 -5.83 8.88
N SER A 87 12.59 -6.57 7.81
CA SER A 87 11.28 -6.92 7.25
C SER A 87 10.41 -7.61 8.31
N GLY A 88 9.17 -7.22 8.41
CA GLY A 88 8.23 -7.69 9.43
C GLY A 88 8.25 -6.91 10.74
N THR A 89 9.11 -5.91 10.87
CA THR A 89 9.16 -5.04 12.06
C THR A 89 8.08 -3.96 11.99
N LEU A 90 7.44 -3.71 13.11
CA LEU A 90 6.62 -2.54 13.36
C LEU A 90 7.47 -1.50 14.11
N VAL A 91 7.66 -0.35 13.51
CA VAL A 91 8.45 0.75 14.05
C VAL A 91 7.51 1.83 14.56
N GLU A 92 7.63 2.20 15.83
CA GLU A 92 7.04 3.41 16.38
C GLU A 92 8.05 4.54 16.22
N ALA A 93 7.64 5.63 15.62
CA ALA A 93 8.51 6.76 15.36
C ALA A 93 7.82 8.09 15.64
N GLU A 94 8.62 9.08 16.01
CA GLU A 94 8.19 10.46 16.16
C GLU A 94 8.73 11.30 15.01
N HIS A 95 7.85 12.05 14.38
CA HIS A 95 8.17 13.05 13.40
C HIS A 95 7.48 14.38 13.74
N GLU A 96 8.25 15.41 13.99
CA GLU A 96 7.74 16.76 14.35
C GLU A 96 6.68 16.76 15.47
N GLY A 97 6.88 15.93 16.49
CA GLY A 97 5.97 15.81 17.65
C GLY A 97 4.75 14.91 17.40
N THR A 98 4.66 14.27 16.25
CA THR A 98 3.59 13.33 15.92
C THR A 98 4.11 11.90 15.91
N ILE A 99 3.38 11.01 16.58
CA ILE A 99 3.71 9.57 16.60
C ILE A 99 3.07 8.91 15.38
N ILE A 100 3.89 8.19 14.64
CA ILE A 100 3.50 7.44 13.45
C ILE A 100 4.06 6.03 13.57
N PHE A 101 3.30 5.04 13.10
CA PHE A 101 3.76 3.66 13.02
C PHE A 101 4.07 3.28 11.57
N TYR A 102 5.16 2.55 11.39
CA TYR A 102 5.57 2.00 10.09
C TYR A 102 5.68 0.50 10.18
N LEU A 103 4.94 -0.22 9.36
CA LEU A 103 5.09 -1.66 9.20
C LEU A 103 5.96 -1.95 7.96
N LEU A 104 7.10 -2.59 8.15
CA LEU A 104 7.96 -3.02 7.04
C LEU A 104 7.42 -4.35 6.48
N ALA A 105 6.89 -4.32 5.28
CA ALA A 105 6.24 -5.47 4.65
C ALA A 105 6.76 -5.71 3.22
N PRO A 106 6.57 -6.91 2.67
CA PRO A 106 7.03 -7.23 1.32
C PRO A 106 6.20 -6.57 0.22
N ASP A 107 4.96 -6.17 0.50
CA ASP A 107 4.06 -5.52 -0.45
C ASP A 107 3.02 -4.65 0.28
N GLY A 108 2.14 -3.97 -0.46
CA GLY A 108 1.11 -3.09 0.11
C GLY A 108 1.64 -1.70 0.47
N GLY A 109 2.80 -1.33 -0.02
CA GLY A 109 3.46 -0.05 0.27
C GLY A 109 2.59 1.17 -0.01
N GLY A 110 2.64 2.14 0.90
CA GLY A 110 1.84 3.36 0.85
C GLY A 110 0.43 3.22 1.43
N SER A 111 -0.01 2.00 1.77
CA SER A 111 -1.28 1.82 2.47
C SER A 111 -1.16 2.33 3.91
N THR A 112 -2.13 3.12 4.33
CA THR A 112 -2.22 3.61 5.71
C THR A 112 -3.55 3.19 6.31
N VAL A 113 -3.48 2.61 7.51
CA VAL A 113 -4.64 2.23 8.31
C VAL A 113 -4.54 2.81 9.70
N GLU A 114 -5.68 3.13 10.30
CA GLU A 114 -5.73 3.53 11.71
C GLU A 114 -5.78 2.29 12.60
N HIS A 115 -4.90 2.22 13.56
CA HIS A 115 -4.89 1.17 14.56
C HIS A 115 -4.63 1.73 15.96
N GLU A 116 -5.55 1.48 16.89
CA GLU A 116 -5.47 1.98 18.28
C GLU A 116 -5.33 3.51 18.40
N GLY A 117 -5.90 4.26 17.45
CA GLY A 117 -5.84 5.73 17.42
C GLY A 117 -4.60 6.32 16.79
N PHE A 118 -3.76 5.51 16.16
CA PHE A 118 -2.56 5.94 15.45
C PHE A 118 -2.59 5.51 13.99
N ASP A 119 -2.03 6.33 13.13
CA ASP A 119 -1.81 5.97 11.74
C ASP A 119 -0.64 4.99 11.62
N CYS A 120 -0.90 3.90 10.92
CA CYS A 120 0.11 2.91 10.57
C CYS A 120 0.25 2.84 9.06
N THR A 121 1.43 3.16 8.55
CA THR A 121 1.75 3.13 7.11
C THR A 121 2.63 1.93 6.78
N VAL A 122 2.26 1.21 5.74
CA VAL A 122 3.07 0.10 5.22
C VAL A 122 4.19 0.65 4.34
N LEU A 123 5.41 0.22 4.62
CA LEU A 123 6.60 0.50 3.81
C LEU A 123 7.07 -0.80 3.14
N THR A 124 7.51 -0.67 1.90
CA THR A 124 8.07 -1.78 1.11
C THR A 124 9.49 -1.48 0.67
N PRO A 125 10.25 -2.48 0.22
CA PRO A 125 11.66 -2.31 -0.17
C PRO A 125 11.94 -1.20 -1.19
N GLU A 126 10.95 -0.83 -2.00
CA GLU A 126 11.07 0.26 -2.98
C GLU A 126 11.05 1.65 -2.32
N SER A 127 10.59 1.74 -1.08
CA SER A 127 10.54 3.00 -0.33
C SER A 127 11.93 3.38 0.19
N SER A 128 12.34 4.63 -0.03
CA SER A 128 13.59 5.16 0.54
C SER A 128 13.57 5.14 2.06
N LEU A 129 12.42 5.40 2.67
CA LEU A 129 12.26 5.33 4.12
C LEU A 129 12.41 3.90 4.66
N TYR A 130 11.90 2.89 3.95
CA TYR A 130 12.15 1.49 4.29
C TYR A 130 13.64 1.19 4.34
N GLN A 131 14.37 1.61 3.31
CA GLN A 131 15.82 1.39 3.23
C GLN A 131 16.58 2.12 4.35
N SER A 132 16.15 3.32 4.72
CA SER A 132 16.73 4.08 5.82
C SER A 132 16.47 3.46 7.19
N LEU A 133 15.32 2.82 7.37
CA LEU A 133 14.95 2.15 8.62
C LEU A 133 15.65 0.80 8.80
N LEU A 134 15.99 0.10 7.71
CA LEU A 134 16.66 -1.19 7.81
C LEU A 134 17.95 -1.09 8.63
N GLY A 135 18.07 -1.95 9.65
CA GLY A 135 19.24 -2.00 10.52
C GLY A 135 19.29 -0.92 11.60
N ALA A 136 18.32 -0.01 11.63
CA ALA A 136 18.21 0.99 12.70
C ALA A 136 17.74 0.33 14.01
N HIS A 137 17.98 1.01 15.13
CA HIS A 137 17.64 0.55 16.47
C HIS A 137 16.76 1.56 17.21
N LEU A 138 16.16 1.10 18.29
CA LEU A 138 15.47 1.96 19.23
C LEU A 138 16.37 3.14 19.66
N GLY A 139 15.84 4.35 19.60
CA GLY A 139 16.56 5.58 19.96
C GLY A 139 17.37 6.21 18.82
N ASP A 140 17.48 5.56 17.67
CA ASP A 140 18.15 6.16 16.51
C ASP A 140 17.34 7.32 15.94
N LEU A 141 18.05 8.37 15.55
CA LEU A 141 17.52 9.51 14.81
C LEU A 141 17.93 9.39 13.33
N LEU A 142 16.96 9.28 12.45
CA LEU A 142 17.18 9.32 11.01
C LEU A 142 17.20 10.79 10.56
N GLU A 143 18.38 11.36 10.37
CA GLU A 143 18.58 12.79 10.07
C GLU A 143 17.86 13.23 8.78
N ASP A 144 17.89 12.41 7.73
CA ASP A 144 17.29 12.71 6.42
C ASP A 144 15.76 12.87 6.48
N SER A 145 15.10 12.20 7.41
CA SER A 145 13.65 12.22 7.59
C SER A 145 13.22 12.90 8.90
N SER A 146 14.15 13.35 9.73
CA SER A 146 13.90 13.92 11.08
C SER A 146 13.01 12.98 11.91
N LEU A 147 13.30 11.68 11.85
CA LEU A 147 12.47 10.62 12.42
C LEU A 147 13.23 9.96 13.58
N LEU A 148 12.65 10.05 14.78
CA LEU A 148 13.19 9.41 15.99
C LEU A 148 12.48 8.08 16.22
N ILE A 149 13.23 7.00 16.36
CA ILE A 149 12.67 5.66 16.62
C ILE A 149 12.38 5.52 18.12
N LEU A 150 11.10 5.40 18.46
CA LEU A 150 10.61 5.26 19.83
C LEU A 150 10.35 3.82 20.25
N GLY A 151 10.12 2.93 19.29
CA GLY A 151 9.82 1.53 19.54
C GLY A 151 10.06 0.65 18.33
N VAL A 152 10.42 -0.61 18.59
CA VAL A 152 10.65 -1.66 17.61
C VAL A 152 9.97 -2.93 18.12
N SER A 153 9.10 -3.57 17.27
CA SER A 153 8.37 -4.76 17.71
C SER A 153 8.05 -5.72 16.54
#